data_354f68d3b369d2ddc1a73a6e8efe1f8a
#
_entry.id   354f68d3b369d2ddc1a73a6e8efe1f8a
#
_cell.length_a   1.000
_cell.length_b   1.000
_cell.length_c   1.000
_cell.angle_alpha   90.00
_cell.angle_beta   90.00
_cell.angle_gamma   90.00
#
_symmetry.space_group_name_H-M   'P 1'
#
loop_
_entity.id
_entity.type
_entity.pdbx_description
1 polymer ?
#
loop_
_entity_poly.entity_id
_entity_poly.type
_entity_poly.pdbx_seq_one_letter_code
_entity_poly.pdbx_strand_id
1 'polypeptide(L)'
;MQQHRNIKVGGATLECTIYGSGIPVVLLANAGCSTSYFEDLACVLAAGGLQTISVNMRGTGESRGSLDDISLHDLAVDVAEVLQAMDCGPAHLVGHAFGNRVARCLAADRPSVVRSVTLLAAGGLIGPSTPPGTSFRNATEVKMNGCDCVTVLGARWLSPASDPKILAQVDCWPAVHVAHLATSQGVALDDWWGAGTAPLLVIQGLDDEVAPPGNGHALRKQFGERVRVIDLPRAGHFLPLEQPEAVTRAVAEFVGAAQSRADRLREIERSRNVATHTNAKMLRLKLDPAKAVPAMISYQHHENADPEAFYEGRTWPTEDGFAYIICHDCGELDEEGQFFEKNTVYTTLGDFTAYPDERCNVCKGYGFLRVGL
;
A
#
# COMPACT_ATOMS: atom_id res chain seq x y z
N MET A 1 -17.33 16.34 9.46
CA MET A 1 -17.04 17.80 9.39
C MET A 1 -15.95 17.97 8.34
N GLN A 2 -16.11 18.89 7.39
CA GLN A 2 -15.13 19.20 6.35
C GLN A 2 -14.08 20.17 6.91
N GLN A 3 -12.82 19.96 6.56
CA GLN A 3 -11.72 20.85 6.89
C GLN A 3 -10.89 21.13 5.63
N HIS A 4 -10.49 22.38 5.44
CA HIS A 4 -9.52 22.77 4.41
C HIS A 4 -8.21 23.12 5.08
N ARG A 5 -7.10 22.59 4.55
CA ARG A 5 -5.76 22.88 5.05
C ARG A 5 -4.80 23.11 3.89
N ASN A 6 -3.93 24.09 4.04
CA ASN A 6 -2.78 24.29 3.17
C ASN A 6 -1.54 23.74 3.89
N ILE A 7 -1.02 22.59 3.42
CA ILE A 7 0.08 21.87 4.05
C ILE A 7 1.37 22.19 3.33
N LYS A 8 2.36 22.69 4.08
CA LYS A 8 3.71 22.92 3.54
C LYS A 8 4.45 21.58 3.48
N VAL A 9 4.97 21.29 2.31
CA VAL A 9 5.83 20.17 2.00
C VAL A 9 7.09 20.69 1.33
N GLY A 10 8.17 20.01 1.31
CA GLY A 10 9.46 20.37 0.73
C GLY A 10 9.49 21.67 -0.10
N GLY A 11 9.24 21.56 -1.40
CA GLY A 11 9.21 22.69 -2.33
C GLY A 11 7.83 23.25 -2.67
N ALA A 12 6.76 22.88 -1.91
CA ALA A 12 5.39 23.24 -2.26
C ALA A 12 4.52 23.55 -1.04
N THR A 13 3.34 24.08 -1.31
CA THR A 13 2.23 24.15 -0.36
C THR A 13 1.02 23.51 -1.05
N LEU A 14 0.48 22.45 -0.45
CA LEU A 14 -0.61 21.68 -1.04
C LEU A 14 -1.92 21.95 -0.31
N GLU A 15 -2.95 22.21 -1.08
CA GLU A 15 -4.32 22.32 -0.60
C GLU A 15 -4.87 20.91 -0.37
N CYS A 16 -5.39 20.68 0.83
CA CYS A 16 -6.00 19.42 1.22
C CYS A 16 -7.41 19.67 1.74
N THR A 17 -8.39 18.91 1.23
CA THR A 17 -9.74 18.85 1.76
C THR A 17 -9.91 17.54 2.52
N ILE A 18 -10.31 17.61 3.79
CA ILE A 18 -10.34 16.48 4.72
C ILE A 18 -11.78 16.28 5.20
N TYR A 19 -12.26 15.03 5.12
CA TYR A 19 -13.54 14.62 5.69
C TYR A 19 -13.36 13.45 6.67
N GLY A 20 -14.16 13.44 7.72
CA GLY A 20 -14.19 12.34 8.67
C GLY A 20 -12.97 12.24 9.56
N SER A 21 -12.83 11.09 10.16
CA SER A 21 -11.71 10.69 11.02
C SER A 21 -11.54 9.18 10.95
N GLY A 22 -10.35 8.67 11.26
CA GLY A 22 -10.05 7.24 11.23
C GLY A 22 -8.88 6.93 10.32
N ILE A 23 -8.90 5.79 9.66
CA ILE A 23 -7.81 5.37 8.78
C ILE A 23 -7.77 6.25 7.53
N PRO A 24 -6.59 6.79 7.16
CA PRO A 24 -6.48 7.73 6.07
C PRO A 24 -6.66 7.07 4.70
N VAL A 25 -7.43 7.75 3.85
CA VAL A 25 -7.60 7.47 2.42
C VAL A 25 -7.23 8.73 1.64
N VAL A 26 -6.14 8.69 0.91
CA VAL A 26 -5.70 9.81 0.06
C VAL A 26 -6.34 9.72 -1.32
N LEU A 27 -6.91 10.81 -1.80
CA LEU A 27 -7.52 10.94 -3.12
C LEU A 27 -6.66 11.84 -4.00
N LEU A 28 -6.24 11.33 -5.17
CA LEU A 28 -5.37 12.02 -6.13
C LEU A 28 -6.05 12.12 -7.50
N ALA A 29 -6.22 13.33 -7.98
CA ALA A 29 -6.95 13.62 -9.22
C ALA A 29 -6.14 13.34 -10.49
N ASN A 30 -6.79 13.45 -11.64
CA ASN A 30 -6.14 13.43 -12.95
C ASN A 30 -5.20 14.64 -13.14
N ALA A 31 -4.28 14.52 -14.10
CA ALA A 31 -3.34 15.60 -14.46
C ALA A 31 -4.06 16.91 -14.68
N GLY A 32 -3.56 17.96 -14.02
CA GLY A 32 -4.10 19.31 -14.15
C GLY A 32 -5.55 19.47 -13.67
N CYS A 33 -6.11 18.53 -12.92
CA CYS A 33 -7.44 18.65 -12.35
C CYS A 33 -7.37 18.81 -10.82
N SER A 34 -8.35 19.52 -10.24
CA SER A 34 -8.56 19.52 -8.81
C SER A 34 -9.26 18.23 -8.36
N THR A 35 -9.25 17.97 -7.07
CA THR A 35 -9.94 16.84 -6.47
C THR A 35 -11.44 17.09 -6.25
N SER A 36 -12.01 18.20 -6.73
CA SER A 36 -13.42 18.58 -6.54
C SER A 36 -14.40 17.47 -6.93
N TYR A 37 -14.13 16.78 -8.03
CA TYR A 37 -15.00 15.72 -8.52
C TYR A 37 -14.95 14.40 -7.69
N PHE A 38 -14.14 14.35 -6.65
CA PHE A 38 -14.12 13.26 -5.68
C PHE A 38 -14.96 13.51 -4.43
N GLU A 39 -15.63 14.67 -4.34
CA GLU A 39 -16.32 15.06 -3.11
C GLU A 39 -17.31 14.00 -2.63
N ASP A 40 -18.16 13.49 -3.52
CA ASP A 40 -19.14 12.45 -3.18
C ASP A 40 -18.46 11.18 -2.67
N LEU A 41 -17.40 10.71 -3.37
CA LEU A 41 -16.61 9.56 -2.94
C LEU A 41 -16.00 9.81 -1.55
N ALA A 42 -15.42 11.00 -1.34
CA ALA A 42 -14.80 11.37 -0.07
C ALA A 42 -15.82 11.37 1.08
N CYS A 43 -17.01 11.94 0.86
CA CYS A 43 -18.07 11.98 1.85
C CYS A 43 -18.58 10.58 2.21
N VAL A 44 -18.79 9.70 1.23
CA VAL A 44 -19.27 8.33 1.48
C VAL A 44 -18.23 7.51 2.25
N LEU A 45 -16.96 7.58 1.87
CA LEU A 45 -15.90 6.89 2.61
C LEU A 45 -15.77 7.42 4.04
N ALA A 46 -15.89 8.75 4.23
CA ALA A 46 -15.85 9.37 5.54
C ALA A 46 -17.05 8.97 6.42
N ALA A 47 -18.23 8.85 5.84
CA ALA A 47 -19.41 8.33 6.53
C ALA A 47 -19.23 6.85 6.94
N GLY A 48 -18.40 6.11 6.22
CA GLY A 48 -17.99 4.75 6.55
C GLY A 48 -16.91 4.64 7.64
N GLY A 49 -16.55 5.75 8.31
CA GLY A 49 -15.58 5.77 9.42
C GLY A 49 -14.12 5.89 8.97
N LEU A 50 -13.86 6.36 7.75
CA LEU A 50 -12.53 6.64 7.23
C LEU A 50 -12.21 8.14 7.29
N GLN A 51 -10.94 8.50 7.27
CA GLN A 51 -10.51 9.87 7.05
C GLN A 51 -10.10 10.03 5.58
N THR A 52 -10.87 10.78 4.79
CA THR A 52 -10.47 11.08 3.43
C THR A 52 -9.66 12.36 3.36
N ILE A 53 -8.60 12.35 2.57
CA ILE A 53 -7.66 13.45 2.36
C ILE A 53 -7.54 13.64 0.86
N SER A 54 -8.32 14.56 0.31
CA SER A 54 -8.25 14.97 -1.10
C SER A 54 -7.09 15.94 -1.27
N VAL A 55 -6.03 15.54 -1.97
CA VAL A 55 -4.82 16.33 -2.14
C VAL A 55 -4.79 16.94 -3.55
N ASN A 56 -4.88 18.24 -3.64
CA ASN A 56 -4.61 18.95 -4.88
C ASN A 56 -3.09 18.97 -5.13
N MET A 57 -2.65 18.39 -6.23
CA MET A 57 -1.24 18.39 -6.60
C MET A 57 -0.76 19.80 -6.99
N ARG A 58 0.56 20.00 -7.04
CA ARG A 58 1.16 21.30 -7.41
C ARG A 58 0.49 21.89 -8.65
N GLY A 59 0.13 23.17 -8.58
CA GLY A 59 -0.49 23.93 -9.67
C GLY A 59 -1.99 23.77 -9.82
N THR A 60 -2.65 22.90 -9.06
CA THR A 60 -4.11 22.75 -9.08
C THR A 60 -4.74 23.28 -7.78
N GLY A 61 -5.98 23.77 -7.86
CA GLY A 61 -6.64 24.41 -6.73
C GLY A 61 -5.84 25.58 -6.18
N GLU A 62 -5.70 25.60 -4.87
CA GLU A 62 -4.88 26.59 -4.16
C GLU A 62 -3.42 26.10 -3.95
N SER A 63 -3.07 24.92 -4.48
CA SER A 63 -1.72 24.36 -4.35
C SER A 63 -0.69 25.16 -5.14
N ARG A 64 0.46 25.37 -4.53
CA ARG A 64 1.58 26.15 -5.10
C ARG A 64 2.87 25.35 -4.99
N GLY A 65 3.72 25.47 -5.99
CA GLY A 65 5.03 24.82 -6.09
C GLY A 65 5.46 24.75 -7.54
N SER A 66 6.78 24.77 -7.80
CA SER A 66 7.28 24.62 -9.16
C SER A 66 6.97 23.21 -9.69
N LEU A 67 6.68 23.14 -10.98
CA LEU A 67 6.62 21.90 -11.77
C LEU A 67 7.82 21.78 -12.71
N ASP A 68 8.75 22.75 -12.67
CA ASP A 68 9.97 22.71 -13.44
C ASP A 68 10.97 21.78 -12.76
N ASP A 69 11.65 20.97 -13.56
CA ASP A 69 12.73 20.07 -13.13
C ASP A 69 12.36 19.08 -12.01
N ILE A 70 11.08 18.73 -11.90
CA ILE A 70 10.59 17.71 -10.99
C ILE A 70 10.14 16.45 -11.73
N SER A 71 10.21 15.33 -11.05
CA SER A 71 9.80 14.02 -11.54
C SER A 71 8.49 13.53 -10.88
N LEU A 72 8.00 12.40 -11.33
CA LEU A 72 6.90 11.69 -10.70
C LEU A 72 7.21 11.32 -9.23
N HIS A 73 8.47 11.03 -8.92
CA HIS A 73 8.94 10.73 -7.56
C HIS A 73 8.80 11.93 -6.62
N ASP A 74 9.05 13.16 -7.11
CA ASP A 74 8.88 14.36 -6.29
C ASP A 74 7.42 14.61 -5.93
N LEU A 75 6.48 14.36 -6.86
CA LEU A 75 5.05 14.42 -6.56
C LEU A 75 4.62 13.31 -5.58
N ALA A 76 5.24 12.15 -5.63
CA ALA A 76 5.01 11.07 -4.66
C ALA A 76 5.54 11.44 -3.28
N VAL A 77 6.70 12.08 -3.21
CA VAL A 77 7.27 12.62 -1.95
C VAL A 77 6.34 13.67 -1.34
N ASP A 78 5.79 14.58 -2.12
CA ASP A 78 4.83 15.58 -1.66
C ASP A 78 3.66 14.92 -0.90
N VAL A 79 3.08 13.87 -1.45
CA VAL A 79 1.97 13.14 -0.82
C VAL A 79 2.41 12.47 0.49
N ALA A 80 3.61 11.89 0.51
CA ALA A 80 4.17 11.30 1.73
C ALA A 80 4.38 12.35 2.83
N GLU A 81 4.86 13.53 2.47
CA GLU A 81 5.06 14.64 3.40
C GLU A 81 3.73 15.21 3.92
N VAL A 82 2.66 15.21 3.10
CA VAL A 82 1.30 15.53 3.60
C VAL A 82 0.89 14.56 4.69
N LEU A 83 1.05 13.25 4.49
CA LEU A 83 0.73 12.24 5.50
C LEU A 83 1.55 12.44 6.77
N GLN A 84 2.84 12.74 6.63
CA GLN A 84 3.73 13.00 7.76
C GLN A 84 3.32 14.27 8.52
N ALA A 85 3.05 15.37 7.82
CA ALA A 85 2.64 16.64 8.42
C ALA A 85 1.29 16.55 9.15
N MET A 86 0.45 15.61 8.74
CA MET A 86 -0.84 15.32 9.38
C MET A 86 -0.73 14.29 10.50
N ASP A 87 0.46 13.76 10.77
CA ASP A 87 0.69 12.67 11.73
C ASP A 87 -0.25 11.47 11.45
N CYS A 88 -0.43 11.14 10.19
CA CYS A 88 -1.28 10.05 9.76
C CYS A 88 -0.57 9.13 8.77
N GLY A 89 -0.98 7.88 8.79
CA GLY A 89 -0.42 6.84 7.93
C GLY A 89 -0.25 5.52 8.68
N PRO A 90 0.02 4.43 7.99
CA PRO A 90 -0.03 4.30 6.53
C PRO A 90 -1.44 4.46 5.99
N ALA A 91 -1.57 4.92 4.74
CA ALA A 91 -2.83 5.30 4.10
C ALA A 91 -3.24 4.34 2.98
N HIS A 92 -4.53 4.27 2.67
CA HIS A 92 -5.03 3.78 1.39
C HIS A 92 -4.92 4.91 0.36
N LEU A 93 -4.47 4.61 -0.85
CA LEU A 93 -4.37 5.59 -1.92
C LEU A 93 -5.42 5.29 -2.99
N VAL A 94 -6.12 6.32 -3.45
CA VAL A 94 -7.04 6.24 -4.58
C VAL A 94 -6.60 7.28 -5.60
N GLY A 95 -6.07 6.83 -6.72
CA GLY A 95 -5.62 7.71 -7.79
C GLY A 95 -6.47 7.57 -9.04
N HIS A 96 -6.79 8.67 -9.69
CA HIS A 96 -7.44 8.70 -10.99
C HIS A 96 -6.45 9.11 -12.07
N ALA A 97 -6.35 8.32 -13.13
CA ALA A 97 -5.53 8.61 -14.30
C ALA A 97 -4.08 8.96 -13.92
N PHE A 98 -3.65 10.21 -14.03
CA PHE A 98 -2.32 10.64 -13.60
C PHE A 98 -2.11 10.44 -12.10
N GLY A 99 -3.11 10.73 -11.27
CA GLY A 99 -3.04 10.52 -9.82
C GLY A 99 -2.74 9.07 -9.44
N ASN A 100 -3.13 8.10 -10.28
CA ASN A 100 -2.76 6.70 -10.03
C ASN A 100 -1.27 6.42 -10.31
N ARG A 101 -0.61 7.20 -11.18
CA ARG A 101 0.86 7.09 -11.38
C ARG A 101 1.59 7.56 -10.13
N VAL A 102 1.17 8.71 -9.58
CA VAL A 102 1.72 9.24 -8.31
C VAL A 102 1.50 8.26 -7.16
N ALA A 103 0.29 7.72 -7.03
CA ALA A 103 -0.03 6.72 -6.00
C ALA A 103 0.82 5.45 -6.12
N ARG A 104 1.04 4.95 -7.34
CA ARG A 104 1.89 3.77 -7.59
C ARG A 104 3.36 4.06 -7.29
N CYS A 105 3.84 5.24 -7.69
CA CYS A 105 5.20 5.70 -7.40
C CYS A 105 5.42 5.78 -5.88
N LEU A 106 4.51 6.41 -5.13
CA LEU A 106 4.58 6.46 -3.67
C LEU A 106 4.62 5.06 -3.04
N ALA A 107 3.80 4.15 -3.53
CA ALA A 107 3.77 2.78 -3.00
C ALA A 107 5.04 1.98 -3.32
N ALA A 108 5.72 2.28 -4.43
CA ALA A 108 7.01 1.69 -4.76
C ALA A 108 8.14 2.28 -3.93
N ASP A 109 8.19 3.62 -3.80
CA ASP A 109 9.27 4.33 -3.12
C ASP A 109 9.21 4.22 -1.60
N ARG A 110 7.99 4.24 -1.03
CA ARG A 110 7.75 4.27 0.42
C ARG A 110 6.65 3.29 0.84
N PRO A 111 6.86 1.98 0.68
CA PRO A 111 5.82 0.97 0.95
C PRO A 111 5.31 0.99 2.39
N SER A 112 6.11 1.45 3.36
CA SER A 112 5.71 1.52 4.77
C SER A 112 4.58 2.51 5.06
N VAL A 113 4.37 3.53 4.19
CA VAL A 113 3.31 4.52 4.37
C VAL A 113 2.04 4.20 3.55
N VAL A 114 2.02 3.06 2.83
CA VAL A 114 0.90 2.67 1.94
C VAL A 114 0.30 1.34 2.37
N ARG A 115 -1.03 1.31 2.54
CA ARG A 115 -1.79 0.10 2.87
C ARG A 115 -2.28 -0.65 1.64
N SER A 116 -2.79 0.09 0.67
CA SER A 116 -3.27 -0.42 -0.61
C SER A 116 -3.39 0.72 -1.62
N VAL A 117 -3.49 0.40 -2.89
CA VAL A 117 -3.67 1.39 -3.95
C VAL A 117 -4.87 1.01 -4.82
N THR A 118 -5.79 1.96 -5.01
CA THR A 118 -6.87 1.87 -5.99
C THR A 118 -6.54 2.72 -7.19
N LEU A 119 -6.60 2.14 -8.36
CA LEU A 119 -6.30 2.75 -9.64
C LEU A 119 -7.61 2.92 -10.43
N LEU A 120 -8.03 4.16 -10.61
CA LEU A 120 -9.18 4.52 -11.44
C LEU A 120 -8.65 4.95 -12.81
N ALA A 121 -9.08 4.29 -13.89
CA ALA A 121 -8.57 4.50 -15.24
C ALA A 121 -7.04 4.35 -15.31
N ALA A 122 -6.54 3.17 -15.02
CA ALA A 122 -5.11 2.88 -14.98
C ALA A 122 -4.49 2.88 -16.38
N GLY A 123 -3.55 3.80 -16.62
CA GLY A 123 -2.70 3.83 -17.81
C GLY A 123 -1.26 3.40 -17.50
N GLY A 124 -0.43 3.30 -18.53
CA GLY A 124 1.01 3.07 -18.42
C GLY A 124 1.60 2.17 -19.50
N LEU A 125 1.30 0.89 -19.49
CA LEU A 125 1.87 -0.09 -20.44
C LEU A 125 1.25 0.03 -21.83
N ILE A 126 -0.07 0.16 -21.88
CA ILE A 126 -0.83 0.29 -23.12
C ILE A 126 -1.22 1.76 -23.26
N GLY A 127 -0.72 2.39 -24.32
CA GLY A 127 -1.04 3.77 -24.62
C GLY A 127 -2.48 3.98 -25.08
N PRO A 128 -2.91 5.25 -25.24
CA PRO A 128 -4.23 5.59 -25.74
C PRO A 128 -4.52 4.93 -27.10
N SER A 129 -5.75 4.51 -27.31
CA SER A 129 -6.22 3.91 -28.59
C SER A 129 -6.14 4.90 -29.75
N THR A 130 -6.29 6.19 -29.46
CA THR A 130 -6.07 7.30 -30.39
C THR A 130 -5.00 8.24 -29.84
N PRO A 131 -4.11 8.79 -30.69
CA PRO A 131 -3.10 9.75 -30.25
C PRO A 131 -3.77 10.87 -29.46
N PRO A 132 -3.14 11.37 -28.39
CA PRO A 132 -3.65 12.53 -27.66
C PRO A 132 -3.88 13.65 -28.63
N GLY A 133 -5.12 14.15 -28.72
CA GLY A 133 -5.42 15.32 -29.55
C GLY A 133 -4.59 16.49 -29.07
N THR A 134 -4.33 17.44 -29.95
CA THR A 134 -3.57 18.66 -29.71
C THR A 134 -4.24 19.62 -28.72
N SER A 135 -5.35 19.23 -28.11
CA SER A 135 -6.26 20.08 -27.35
C SER A 135 -5.56 20.86 -26.20
N PHE A 136 -4.57 20.25 -25.55
CA PHE A 136 -3.84 20.92 -24.47
C PHE A 136 -2.55 21.64 -24.92
N ARG A 137 -2.04 21.39 -26.13
CA ARG A 137 -0.72 21.90 -26.54
C ARG A 137 -0.63 23.43 -26.68
N ASN A 138 -1.77 24.09 -26.91
CA ASN A 138 -1.84 25.54 -27.10
C ASN A 138 -2.61 26.27 -25.99
N ALA A 139 -2.86 25.58 -24.86
CA ALA A 139 -3.58 26.17 -23.75
C ALA A 139 -2.67 27.13 -22.98
N THR A 140 -3.19 28.31 -22.70
CA THR A 140 -2.58 29.28 -21.79
C THR A 140 -2.79 28.87 -20.35
N GLU A 141 -2.04 29.44 -19.39
CA GLU A 141 -2.20 29.20 -17.94
C GLU A 141 -3.54 29.77 -17.41
N VAL A 142 -4.64 29.21 -17.87
CA VAL A 142 -5.98 29.63 -17.46
C VAL A 142 -6.66 28.43 -16.80
N LYS A 143 -7.21 28.66 -15.63
CA LYS A 143 -8.14 27.71 -15.01
C LYS A 143 -9.38 27.66 -15.89
N MET A 144 -9.80 26.44 -16.22
CA MET A 144 -11.05 26.17 -16.91
C MET A 144 -12.00 25.42 -15.97
N ASN A 145 -13.27 25.65 -16.09
CA ASN A 145 -14.29 24.96 -15.31
C ASN A 145 -15.46 24.55 -16.18
N GLY A 146 -16.16 23.52 -15.78
CA GLY A 146 -17.40 23.08 -16.37
C GLY A 146 -17.40 22.97 -17.90
N CYS A 147 -18.09 23.92 -18.53
CA CYS A 147 -18.29 23.91 -19.98
C CYS A 147 -17.00 23.98 -20.79
N ASP A 148 -15.97 24.64 -20.27
CA ASP A 148 -14.68 24.75 -20.94
C ASP A 148 -13.92 23.43 -20.94
N CYS A 149 -14.01 22.67 -19.84
CA CYS A 149 -13.46 21.32 -19.75
C CYS A 149 -14.09 20.38 -20.76
N VAL A 150 -15.39 20.47 -21.02
CA VAL A 150 -16.08 19.67 -22.04
C VAL A 150 -15.48 19.92 -23.44
N THR A 151 -15.18 21.19 -23.74
CA THR A 151 -14.59 21.58 -25.03
C THR A 151 -13.15 21.09 -25.16
N VAL A 152 -12.38 21.15 -24.08
CA VAL A 152 -10.95 20.82 -24.09
C VAL A 152 -10.70 19.31 -24.02
N LEU A 153 -11.42 18.60 -23.13
CA LEU A 153 -11.24 17.16 -22.95
C LEU A 153 -11.88 16.38 -24.09
N GLY A 154 -13.00 16.88 -24.61
CA GLY A 154 -13.72 16.25 -25.71
C GLY A 154 -14.49 14.98 -25.33
N ALA A 155 -15.37 14.55 -26.23
CA ALA A 155 -16.28 13.43 -26.00
C ALA A 155 -15.55 12.08 -25.76
N ARG A 156 -14.33 11.92 -26.24
CA ARG A 156 -13.56 10.66 -26.12
C ARG A 156 -13.10 10.33 -24.69
N TRP A 157 -13.21 11.28 -23.77
CA TRP A 157 -12.90 11.05 -22.36
C TRP A 157 -14.05 10.39 -21.59
N LEU A 158 -15.20 10.34 -22.23
CA LEU A 158 -16.40 9.76 -21.66
C LEU A 158 -16.90 8.58 -22.50
N SER A 159 -17.64 7.68 -21.88
CA SER A 159 -18.44 6.72 -22.60
C SER A 159 -19.45 7.44 -23.51
N PRO A 160 -19.74 6.92 -24.71
CA PRO A 160 -20.84 7.42 -25.54
C PRO A 160 -22.21 7.40 -24.84
N ALA A 161 -22.34 6.64 -23.76
CA ALA A 161 -23.55 6.55 -22.95
C ALA A 161 -23.67 7.66 -21.89
N SER A 162 -22.62 8.44 -21.66
CA SER A 162 -22.55 9.46 -20.61
C SER A 162 -22.98 10.83 -21.12
N ASP A 163 -23.65 11.62 -20.26
CA ASP A 163 -23.92 13.05 -20.55
C ASP A 163 -22.63 13.86 -20.36
N PRO A 164 -22.12 14.56 -21.39
CA PRO A 164 -20.93 15.39 -21.27
C PRO A 164 -21.00 16.45 -20.18
N LYS A 165 -22.20 16.85 -19.74
CA LYS A 165 -22.40 17.81 -18.68
C LYS A 165 -21.82 17.39 -17.32
N ILE A 166 -21.56 16.10 -17.12
CA ILE A 166 -20.91 15.62 -15.90
C ILE A 166 -19.53 16.24 -15.69
N LEU A 167 -18.83 16.63 -16.78
CA LEU A 167 -17.56 17.33 -16.70
C LEU A 167 -17.66 18.75 -16.10
N ALA A 168 -18.87 19.29 -15.92
CA ALA A 168 -19.06 20.55 -15.22
C ALA A 168 -18.56 20.53 -13.75
N GLN A 169 -18.37 19.34 -13.18
CA GLN A 169 -17.83 19.13 -11.84
C GLN A 169 -16.29 19.16 -11.82
N VAL A 170 -15.65 19.22 -12.97
CA VAL A 170 -14.19 19.14 -13.09
C VAL A 170 -13.60 20.53 -13.24
N ASP A 171 -12.82 20.97 -12.25
CA ASP A 171 -11.90 22.09 -12.45
C ASP A 171 -10.60 21.58 -13.05
N CYS A 172 -10.13 22.21 -14.11
CA CYS A 172 -8.89 21.82 -14.75
C CYS A 172 -8.03 23.04 -15.17
N TRP A 173 -6.72 22.79 -15.26
CA TRP A 173 -5.70 23.74 -15.69
C TRP A 173 -4.90 23.10 -16.82
N PRO A 174 -5.16 23.48 -18.10
CA PRO A 174 -4.53 22.81 -19.24
C PRO A 174 -3.00 22.88 -19.25
N ALA A 175 -2.40 24.01 -18.87
CA ALA A 175 -0.94 24.12 -18.78
C ALA A 175 -0.37 23.20 -17.67
N VAL A 176 -1.03 23.12 -16.54
CA VAL A 176 -0.65 22.22 -15.45
C VAL A 176 -0.82 20.75 -15.86
N HIS A 177 -1.84 20.42 -16.65
CA HIS A 177 -1.99 19.08 -17.21
C HIS A 177 -0.75 18.66 -18.02
N VAL A 178 -0.27 19.53 -18.90
CA VAL A 178 0.95 19.26 -19.69
C VAL A 178 2.17 19.11 -18.78
N ALA A 179 2.32 20.00 -17.80
CA ALA A 179 3.43 19.96 -16.84
C ALA A 179 3.40 18.69 -15.98
N HIS A 180 2.23 18.28 -15.48
CA HIS A 180 2.09 17.01 -14.74
C HIS A 180 2.50 15.81 -15.60
N LEU A 181 2.06 15.73 -16.86
CA LEU A 181 2.46 14.63 -17.73
C LEU A 181 3.98 14.64 -17.99
N ALA A 182 4.60 15.81 -18.06
CA ALA A 182 6.03 15.94 -18.24
C ALA A 182 6.84 15.33 -17.09
N THR A 183 6.33 15.35 -15.85
CA THR A 183 7.02 14.74 -14.69
C THR A 183 7.23 13.23 -14.82
N SER A 184 6.48 12.57 -15.69
CA SER A 184 6.65 11.14 -15.99
C SER A 184 7.68 10.87 -17.08
N GLN A 185 8.18 11.92 -17.75
CA GLN A 185 9.18 11.75 -18.82
C GLN A 185 10.53 11.37 -18.18
N GLY A 186 11.16 10.37 -18.74
CA GLY A 186 12.44 9.86 -18.21
C GLY A 186 12.34 8.97 -16.98
N VAL A 187 11.17 8.81 -16.38
CA VAL A 187 10.93 7.84 -15.30
C VAL A 187 10.59 6.50 -15.93
N ALA A 188 11.36 5.46 -15.59
CA ALA A 188 11.12 4.12 -16.13
C ALA A 188 9.76 3.58 -15.66
N LEU A 189 9.06 2.86 -16.55
CA LEU A 189 7.76 2.28 -16.21
C LEU A 189 7.85 1.34 -14.99
N ASP A 190 8.92 0.55 -14.92
CA ASP A 190 9.14 -0.44 -13.87
C ASP A 190 9.32 0.19 -12.48
N ASP A 191 9.74 1.46 -12.39
CA ASP A 191 9.91 2.17 -11.12
C ASP A 191 8.57 2.35 -10.38
N TRP A 192 7.45 2.40 -11.10
CA TRP A 192 6.14 2.66 -10.50
C TRP A 192 5.02 1.71 -10.94
N TRP A 193 5.17 0.98 -12.05
CA TRP A 193 4.09 0.20 -12.67
C TRP A 193 3.39 -0.74 -11.69
N GLY A 194 4.16 -1.49 -10.93
CA GLY A 194 3.68 -2.48 -9.99
C GLY A 194 3.24 -1.95 -8.62
N ALA A 195 3.40 -0.67 -8.32
CA ALA A 195 3.13 -0.11 -6.99
C ALA A 195 3.82 -0.88 -5.84
N GLY A 196 5.09 -1.23 -6.02
CA GLY A 196 5.84 -2.03 -5.05
C GLY A 196 5.13 -3.35 -4.74
N THR A 197 4.86 -3.62 -3.46
CA THR A 197 4.17 -4.82 -2.97
C THR A 197 2.73 -4.57 -2.52
N ALA A 198 2.21 -3.35 -2.69
CA ALA A 198 0.88 -2.99 -2.19
C ALA A 198 -0.24 -3.80 -2.89
N PRO A 199 -1.30 -4.20 -2.16
CA PRO A 199 -2.51 -4.72 -2.77
C PRO A 199 -3.12 -3.69 -3.71
N LEU A 200 -3.56 -4.13 -4.91
CA LEU A 200 -4.11 -3.27 -5.94
C LEU A 200 -5.58 -3.59 -6.24
N LEU A 201 -6.41 -2.54 -6.31
CA LEU A 201 -7.68 -2.56 -7.01
C LEU A 201 -7.52 -1.72 -8.28
N VAL A 202 -7.90 -2.26 -9.42
CA VAL A 202 -7.92 -1.54 -10.69
C VAL A 202 -9.36 -1.49 -11.18
N ILE A 203 -9.89 -0.29 -11.37
CA ILE A 203 -11.23 -0.07 -11.94
C ILE A 203 -11.06 0.60 -13.30
N GLN A 204 -11.52 -0.08 -14.34
CA GLN A 204 -11.37 0.36 -15.73
C GLN A 204 -12.74 0.58 -16.38
N GLY A 205 -12.88 1.68 -17.10
CA GLY A 205 -14.00 1.87 -18.02
C GLY A 205 -13.78 1.09 -19.31
N LEU A 206 -14.75 0.31 -19.76
CA LEU A 206 -14.61 -0.45 -21.00
C LEU A 206 -14.59 0.44 -22.24
N ASP A 207 -15.13 1.66 -22.14
CA ASP A 207 -15.14 2.67 -23.21
C ASP A 207 -13.99 3.69 -23.07
N ASP A 208 -13.01 3.43 -22.18
CA ASP A 208 -11.87 4.33 -21.96
C ASP A 208 -10.83 4.20 -23.09
N GLU A 209 -10.80 5.18 -23.99
CA GLU A 209 -9.82 5.27 -25.07
C GLU A 209 -8.49 5.92 -24.63
N VAL A 210 -8.49 6.62 -23.48
CA VAL A 210 -7.32 7.33 -22.95
C VAL A 210 -6.41 6.39 -22.16
N ALA A 211 -7.00 5.57 -21.28
CA ALA A 211 -6.32 4.54 -20.53
C ALA A 211 -7.01 3.18 -20.76
N PRO A 212 -6.69 2.50 -21.88
CA PRO A 212 -7.40 1.30 -22.27
C PRO A 212 -7.44 0.22 -21.17
N PRO A 213 -8.57 -0.50 -21.03
CA PRO A 213 -8.78 -1.48 -19.95
C PRO A 213 -7.75 -2.61 -19.92
N GLY A 214 -7.08 -2.87 -21.05
CA GLY A 214 -5.97 -3.81 -21.13
C GLY A 214 -4.83 -3.53 -20.13
N ASN A 215 -4.68 -2.29 -19.65
CA ASN A 215 -3.69 -1.97 -18.61
C ASN A 215 -4.00 -2.69 -17.28
N GLY A 216 -5.26 -2.72 -16.85
CA GLY A 216 -5.70 -3.44 -15.66
C GLY A 216 -5.44 -4.94 -15.78
N HIS A 217 -5.77 -5.52 -16.91
CA HIS A 217 -5.52 -6.94 -17.18
C HIS A 217 -4.03 -7.28 -17.26
N ALA A 218 -3.19 -6.38 -17.79
CA ALA A 218 -1.73 -6.53 -17.79
C ALA A 218 -1.18 -6.54 -16.35
N LEU A 219 -1.64 -5.64 -15.49
CA LEU A 219 -1.28 -5.63 -14.06
C LEU A 219 -1.67 -6.97 -13.39
N ARG A 220 -2.89 -7.44 -13.60
CA ARG A 220 -3.35 -8.72 -13.05
C ARG A 220 -2.51 -9.89 -13.54
N LYS A 221 -2.19 -9.93 -14.83
CA LYS A 221 -1.36 -10.98 -15.43
C LYS A 221 0.05 -10.99 -14.84
N GLN A 222 0.65 -9.82 -14.64
CA GLN A 222 2.04 -9.70 -14.18
C GLN A 222 2.17 -9.91 -12.67
N PHE A 223 1.22 -9.42 -11.87
CA PHE A 223 1.34 -9.37 -10.41
C PHE A 223 0.37 -10.28 -9.66
N GLY A 224 -0.42 -11.07 -10.37
CA GLY A 224 -1.23 -12.15 -9.80
C GLY A 224 -2.29 -11.68 -8.81
N GLU A 225 -2.53 -12.49 -7.78
CA GLU A 225 -3.66 -12.35 -6.85
C GLU A 225 -3.68 -11.05 -6.03
N ARG A 226 -2.57 -10.33 -5.94
CA ARG A 226 -2.59 -9.02 -5.26
C ARG A 226 -3.29 -7.91 -6.04
N VAL A 227 -3.63 -8.17 -7.34
CA VAL A 227 -4.33 -7.23 -8.21
C VAL A 227 -5.75 -7.72 -8.45
N ARG A 228 -6.75 -6.96 -8.01
CA ARG A 228 -8.16 -7.15 -8.37
C ARG A 228 -8.51 -6.19 -9.50
N VAL A 229 -9.13 -6.67 -10.56
CA VAL A 229 -9.60 -5.84 -11.68
C VAL A 229 -11.13 -5.85 -11.72
N ILE A 230 -11.72 -4.68 -11.94
CA ILE A 230 -13.14 -4.47 -12.16
C ILE A 230 -13.29 -3.68 -13.46
N ASP A 231 -13.96 -4.27 -14.43
CA ASP A 231 -14.31 -3.61 -15.68
C ASP A 231 -15.73 -3.05 -15.59
N LEU A 232 -15.89 -1.75 -15.83
CA LEU A 232 -17.18 -1.07 -15.81
C LEU A 232 -17.67 -0.86 -17.25
N PRO A 233 -18.75 -1.53 -17.68
CA PRO A 233 -19.35 -1.27 -18.97
C PRO A 233 -19.99 0.13 -18.98
N ARG A 234 -20.03 0.77 -20.14
CA ARG A 234 -20.58 2.12 -20.29
C ARG A 234 -19.94 3.16 -19.37
N ALA A 235 -18.63 3.06 -19.20
CA ALA A 235 -17.79 4.03 -18.51
C ALA A 235 -16.54 4.30 -19.35
N GLY A 236 -16.16 5.56 -19.46
CA GLY A 236 -14.95 6.03 -20.10
C GLY A 236 -13.89 6.38 -19.08
N HIS A 237 -13.11 7.43 -19.38
CA HIS A 237 -11.97 7.84 -18.55
C HIS A 237 -12.37 8.49 -17.22
N PHE A 238 -13.47 9.25 -17.20
CA PHE A 238 -13.98 9.88 -15.98
C PHE A 238 -14.99 8.99 -15.23
N LEU A 239 -14.67 7.70 -15.13
CA LEU A 239 -15.51 6.69 -14.46
C LEU A 239 -15.97 7.08 -13.03
N PRO A 240 -15.24 7.92 -12.23
CA PRO A 240 -15.76 8.39 -10.95
C PRO A 240 -17.02 9.25 -11.07
N LEU A 241 -17.17 9.97 -12.18
CA LEU A 241 -18.34 10.79 -12.47
C LEU A 241 -19.40 10.04 -13.31
N GLU A 242 -18.96 9.11 -14.15
CA GLU A 242 -19.84 8.34 -15.02
C GLU A 242 -20.59 7.25 -14.27
N GLN A 243 -19.96 6.63 -13.28
CA GLN A 243 -20.52 5.55 -12.48
C GLN A 243 -20.15 5.69 -10.99
N PRO A 244 -20.50 6.78 -10.34
CA PRO A 244 -20.04 7.12 -8.98
C PRO A 244 -20.41 6.05 -7.94
N GLU A 245 -21.59 5.47 -8.03
CA GLU A 245 -22.05 4.44 -7.08
C GLU A 245 -21.23 3.14 -7.20
N ALA A 246 -20.94 2.70 -8.44
CA ALA A 246 -20.19 1.48 -8.68
C ALA A 246 -18.73 1.65 -8.22
N VAL A 247 -18.12 2.79 -8.54
CA VAL A 247 -16.76 3.13 -8.11
C VAL A 247 -16.68 3.23 -6.60
N THR A 248 -17.58 3.99 -5.97
CA THR A 248 -17.57 4.19 -4.51
C THR A 248 -17.73 2.89 -3.76
N ARG A 249 -18.68 2.03 -4.17
CA ARG A 249 -18.87 0.71 -3.58
C ARG A 249 -17.62 -0.17 -3.70
N ALA A 250 -17.02 -0.23 -4.89
CA ALA A 250 -15.83 -1.05 -5.12
C ALA A 250 -14.63 -0.57 -4.30
N VAL A 251 -14.43 0.75 -4.18
CA VAL A 251 -13.38 1.35 -3.35
C VAL A 251 -13.62 1.03 -1.88
N ALA A 252 -14.83 1.26 -1.36
CA ALA A 252 -15.17 1.02 0.03
C ALA A 252 -14.99 -0.46 0.43
N GLU A 253 -15.44 -1.39 -0.41
CA GLU A 253 -15.26 -2.83 -0.20
C GLU A 253 -13.77 -3.21 -0.17
N PHE A 254 -12.99 -2.68 -1.10
CA PHE A 254 -11.57 -3.01 -1.19
C PHE A 254 -10.77 -2.46 0.00
N VAL A 255 -11.00 -1.21 0.37
CA VAL A 255 -10.37 -0.57 1.54
C VAL A 255 -10.72 -1.33 2.81
N GLY A 256 -12.00 -1.67 3.01
CA GLY A 256 -12.46 -2.46 4.15
C GLY A 256 -11.84 -3.86 4.21
N ALA A 257 -11.72 -4.55 3.09
CA ALA A 257 -11.08 -5.86 3.01
C ALA A 257 -9.56 -5.80 3.28
N ALA A 258 -8.87 -4.81 2.72
CA ALA A 258 -7.44 -4.59 2.94
C ALA A 258 -7.16 -4.25 4.41
N GLN A 259 -8.02 -3.43 5.04
CA GLN A 259 -7.94 -3.11 6.45
C GLN A 259 -8.13 -4.35 7.33
N SER A 260 -9.16 -5.14 7.09
CA SER A 260 -9.44 -6.38 7.86
C SER A 260 -8.29 -7.39 7.74
N ARG A 261 -7.62 -7.44 6.58
CA ARG A 261 -6.43 -8.27 6.40
C ARG A 261 -5.24 -7.75 7.21
N ALA A 262 -4.99 -6.44 7.17
CA ALA A 262 -3.91 -5.81 7.93
C ALA A 262 -4.12 -5.98 9.44
N ASP A 263 -5.35 -5.82 9.93
CA ASP A 263 -5.68 -5.99 11.34
C ASP A 263 -5.49 -7.44 11.78
N ARG A 264 -5.88 -8.42 10.96
CA ARG A 264 -5.60 -9.84 11.22
C ARG A 264 -4.11 -10.14 11.29
N LEU A 265 -3.31 -9.58 10.39
CA LEU A 265 -1.85 -9.77 10.42
C LEU A 265 -1.25 -9.16 11.69
N ARG A 266 -1.68 -7.96 12.09
CA ARG A 266 -1.26 -7.34 13.37
C ARG A 266 -1.66 -8.17 14.57
N GLU A 267 -2.87 -8.75 14.57
CA GLU A 267 -3.33 -9.62 15.64
C GLU A 267 -2.49 -10.88 15.73
N ILE A 268 -2.17 -11.49 14.58
CA ILE A 268 -1.25 -12.63 14.50
C ILE A 268 0.15 -12.25 15.01
N GLU A 269 0.67 -11.10 14.63
CA GLU A 269 1.96 -10.58 15.10
C GLU A 269 1.92 -10.29 16.60
N ARG A 270 0.85 -9.66 17.12
CA ARG A 270 0.65 -9.44 18.56
C ARG A 270 0.59 -10.78 19.30
N SER A 271 -0.18 -11.74 18.79
CA SER A 271 -0.30 -13.07 19.39
C SER A 271 1.04 -13.81 19.36
N ARG A 272 1.82 -13.71 18.29
CA ARG A 272 3.19 -14.21 18.20
C ARG A 272 4.11 -13.52 19.21
N ASN A 273 4.06 -12.19 19.31
CA ASN A 273 4.85 -11.43 20.26
C ASN A 273 4.48 -11.73 21.71
N VAL A 274 3.19 -11.94 22.02
CA VAL A 274 2.74 -12.39 23.33
C VAL A 274 3.24 -13.83 23.58
N ALA A 275 3.13 -14.73 22.62
CA ALA A 275 3.67 -16.08 22.73
C ALA A 275 5.19 -16.09 22.90
N THR A 276 5.91 -15.21 22.18
CA THR A 276 7.36 -15.04 22.33
C THR A 276 7.72 -14.42 23.68
N HIS A 277 6.97 -13.44 24.20
CA HIS A 277 7.18 -12.90 25.54
C HIS A 277 6.88 -13.93 26.65
N THR A 278 5.85 -14.74 26.45
CA THR A 278 5.52 -15.84 27.38
C THR A 278 6.59 -16.91 27.31
N ASN A 279 7.05 -17.28 26.13
CA ASN A 279 8.17 -18.20 25.96
C ASN A 279 9.48 -17.63 26.51
N ALA A 280 9.80 -16.35 26.28
CA ALA A 280 10.97 -15.69 26.88
C ALA A 280 10.89 -15.64 28.42
N LYS A 281 9.68 -15.55 29.00
CA LYS A 281 9.48 -15.64 30.44
C LYS A 281 9.65 -17.08 30.95
N MET A 282 9.25 -18.08 30.18
CA MET A 282 9.50 -19.49 30.45
C MET A 282 10.97 -19.88 30.23
N LEU A 283 11.68 -19.25 29.30
CA LEU A 283 13.12 -19.39 29.05
C LEU A 283 14.01 -19.00 30.23
N ARG A 284 13.49 -18.20 31.16
CA ARG A 284 14.15 -17.88 32.42
C ARG A 284 14.06 -19.02 33.45
N LEU A 285 13.29 -20.07 33.15
CA LEU A 285 13.29 -21.28 33.95
C LEU A 285 14.51 -22.09 33.56
N LYS A 286 15.43 -22.31 34.48
CA LYS A 286 16.56 -23.23 34.30
C LYS A 286 16.01 -24.60 33.90
N LEU A 287 16.41 -25.10 32.72
CA LEU A 287 16.13 -26.47 32.33
C LEU A 287 17.01 -27.39 33.20
N ASP A 288 16.40 -28.10 34.13
CA ASP A 288 17.11 -29.00 35.03
C ASP A 288 17.65 -30.20 34.23
N PRO A 289 18.98 -30.35 34.04
CA PRO A 289 19.55 -31.43 33.27
C PRO A 289 19.14 -32.83 33.78
N ALA A 290 18.81 -32.96 35.08
CA ALA A 290 18.38 -34.22 35.70
C ALA A 290 16.95 -34.62 35.28
N LYS A 291 16.17 -33.70 34.75
CA LYS A 291 14.81 -33.93 34.23
C LYS A 291 14.76 -34.18 32.72
N ALA A 292 15.90 -34.12 32.06
CA ALA A 292 15.96 -34.38 30.62
C ALA A 292 15.75 -35.85 30.32
N VAL A 293 14.88 -36.14 29.38
CA VAL A 293 14.57 -37.51 28.91
C VAL A 293 15.11 -37.67 27.50
N PRO A 294 15.87 -38.74 27.19
CA PRO A 294 16.23 -39.05 25.81
C PRO A 294 14.97 -39.25 24.97
N ALA A 295 14.89 -38.64 23.82
CA ALA A 295 13.80 -38.84 22.87
C ALA A 295 14.27 -38.70 21.44
N MET A 296 13.64 -39.49 20.56
CA MET A 296 13.70 -39.30 19.13
C MET A 296 12.39 -38.62 18.71
N ILE A 297 12.48 -37.40 18.20
CA ILE A 297 11.32 -36.64 17.76
C ILE A 297 11.49 -36.35 16.28
N SER A 298 10.52 -36.78 15.47
CA SER A 298 10.40 -36.37 14.08
C SER A 298 9.81 -34.94 14.07
N TYR A 299 10.48 -34.01 13.43
CA TYR A 299 9.91 -32.68 13.25
C TYR A 299 10.14 -32.19 11.83
N GLN A 300 9.11 -31.61 11.27
CA GLN A 300 9.18 -30.93 9.98
C GLN A 300 9.44 -29.44 10.24
N HIS A 301 10.62 -28.98 9.91
CA HIS A 301 10.95 -27.59 9.94
C HIS A 301 11.39 -27.14 8.53
N HIS A 302 10.59 -26.30 7.88
CA HIS A 302 10.72 -25.77 6.54
C HIS A 302 10.22 -26.63 5.37
N GLU A 303 9.73 -25.90 4.33
CA GLU A 303 9.30 -26.45 3.03
C GLU A 303 10.38 -27.25 2.28
N ASN A 304 11.64 -27.22 2.74
CA ASN A 304 12.78 -27.92 2.15
C ASN A 304 13.50 -28.85 3.15
N ALA A 305 12.91 -29.14 4.31
CA ALA A 305 13.53 -30.09 5.25
C ALA A 305 13.30 -31.52 4.78
N ASP A 306 14.31 -32.37 4.99
CA ASP A 306 14.19 -33.81 4.77
C ASP A 306 13.00 -34.35 5.61
N PRO A 307 11.96 -34.90 4.99
CA PRO A 307 10.79 -35.41 5.72
C PRO A 307 11.12 -36.58 6.68
N GLU A 308 12.31 -37.16 6.60
CA GLU A 308 12.80 -38.23 7.49
C GLU A 308 13.80 -37.72 8.55
N ALA A 309 13.98 -36.39 8.68
CA ALA A 309 14.87 -35.85 9.71
C ALA A 309 14.29 -36.06 11.11
N PHE A 310 15.09 -36.66 11.97
CA PHE A 310 14.75 -36.91 13.37
C PHE A 310 15.70 -36.12 14.27
N TYR A 311 15.16 -35.58 15.37
CA TYR A 311 15.96 -35.02 16.45
C TYR A 311 16.26 -36.15 17.44
N GLU A 312 17.53 -36.49 17.62
CA GLU A 312 18.00 -37.39 18.66
C GLU A 312 18.75 -36.57 19.72
N GLY A 313 18.22 -36.49 20.93
CA GLY A 313 18.83 -35.68 21.97
C GLY A 313 18.02 -35.66 23.27
N ARG A 314 18.26 -34.60 24.04
CA ARG A 314 17.56 -34.42 25.32
C ARG A 314 16.32 -33.57 25.14
N THR A 315 15.22 -34.03 25.76
CA THR A 315 13.96 -33.29 25.81
C THR A 315 13.56 -33.02 27.26
N TRP A 316 12.86 -31.92 27.49
CA TRP A 316 12.28 -31.57 28.79
C TRP A 316 10.76 -31.60 28.67
N PRO A 317 10.10 -32.71 29.04
CA PRO A 317 8.65 -32.82 28.99
C PRO A 317 7.97 -31.82 29.90
N THR A 318 6.81 -31.31 29.48
CA THR A 318 5.93 -30.43 30.24
C THR A 318 4.62 -31.16 30.57
N GLU A 319 3.91 -30.74 31.62
CA GLU A 319 2.67 -31.39 32.07
C GLU A 319 1.52 -31.33 31.07
N ASP A 320 1.62 -30.43 30.08
CA ASP A 320 0.60 -30.21 29.05
C ASP A 320 0.82 -31.00 27.74
N GLY A 321 1.68 -32.02 27.76
CA GLY A 321 1.91 -32.91 26.63
C GLY A 321 2.85 -32.36 25.56
N PHE A 322 3.67 -31.40 25.93
CA PHE A 322 4.73 -30.87 25.09
C PHE A 322 6.10 -31.17 25.68
N ALA A 323 7.15 -30.88 24.91
CA ALA A 323 8.52 -30.92 25.41
C ALA A 323 9.33 -29.77 24.81
N TYR A 324 10.38 -29.35 25.50
CA TYR A 324 11.40 -28.50 24.94
C TYR A 324 12.56 -29.33 24.41
N ILE A 325 13.10 -28.91 23.27
CA ILE A 325 14.32 -29.47 22.67
C ILE A 325 15.28 -28.30 22.36
N ILE A 326 16.57 -28.56 22.41
CA ILE A 326 17.59 -27.57 22.07
C ILE A 326 17.60 -27.39 20.55
N CYS A 327 17.68 -26.16 20.07
CA CYS A 327 17.84 -25.92 18.66
C CYS A 327 19.18 -26.45 18.17
N HIS A 328 19.16 -27.37 17.21
CA HIS A 328 20.36 -27.99 16.69
C HIS A 328 21.27 -27.03 15.92
N ASP A 329 20.74 -25.90 15.41
CA ASP A 329 21.50 -24.94 14.63
C ASP A 329 22.29 -23.96 15.51
N CYS A 330 21.71 -23.51 16.61
CA CYS A 330 22.31 -22.44 17.40
C CYS A 330 22.26 -22.65 18.91
N GLY A 331 21.62 -23.69 19.41
CA GLY A 331 21.38 -23.89 20.84
C GLY A 331 22.43 -24.75 21.52
N GLU A 332 22.90 -24.32 22.68
CA GLU A 332 23.72 -25.08 23.61
C GLU A 332 23.31 -24.81 25.07
N LEU A 333 23.52 -25.79 25.96
CA LEU A 333 23.36 -25.60 27.40
C LEU A 333 24.74 -25.70 28.07
N ASP A 334 25.00 -24.86 29.05
CA ASP A 334 26.12 -25.01 29.93
C ASP A 334 25.89 -26.15 30.99
N GLU A 335 26.90 -26.43 31.79
CA GLU A 335 26.84 -27.44 32.84
C GLU A 335 25.77 -27.14 33.89
N GLU A 336 25.35 -25.89 34.02
CA GLU A 336 24.33 -25.41 34.94
C GLU A 336 22.92 -25.42 34.34
N GLY A 337 22.75 -25.86 33.07
CA GLY A 337 21.48 -25.91 32.35
C GLY A 337 21.01 -24.56 31.85
N GLN A 338 21.91 -23.56 31.71
CA GLN A 338 21.59 -22.30 31.10
C GLN A 338 21.86 -22.37 29.60
N PHE A 339 20.95 -21.80 28.81
CA PHE A 339 21.07 -21.74 27.38
C PHE A 339 22.07 -20.68 26.94
N PHE A 340 22.88 -20.99 25.94
CA PHE A 340 23.66 -20.00 25.19
C PHE A 340 23.71 -20.33 23.69
N GLU A 341 23.86 -19.33 22.89
CA GLU A 341 23.98 -19.46 21.45
C GLU A 341 25.44 -19.70 21.06
N LYS A 342 25.71 -20.67 20.18
CA LYS A 342 27.07 -21.15 19.83
C LYS A 342 28.05 -20.06 19.43
N ASN A 343 27.58 -18.95 18.92
CA ASN A 343 28.42 -17.86 18.38
C ASN A 343 28.28 -16.53 19.12
N THR A 344 27.54 -16.47 20.23
CA THR A 344 27.29 -15.21 20.94
C THR A 344 27.22 -15.47 22.45
N VAL A 345 28.13 -14.86 23.20
CA VAL A 345 28.14 -14.93 24.67
C VAL A 345 27.09 -13.93 25.17
N TYR A 346 25.95 -14.39 25.64
CA TYR A 346 24.97 -13.55 26.33
C TYR A 346 25.22 -13.59 27.81
N THR A 347 25.48 -12.42 28.39
CA THR A 347 25.74 -12.28 29.83
C THR A 347 24.48 -12.26 30.67
N THR A 348 23.30 -12.06 30.09
CA THR A 348 21.99 -12.14 30.77
C THR A 348 20.86 -12.39 29.77
N LEU A 349 19.93 -13.26 30.09
CA LEU A 349 18.68 -13.52 29.38
C LEU A 349 17.70 -12.34 29.45
N GLY A 350 18.09 -11.16 29.06
CA GLY A 350 17.28 -9.95 29.16
C GLY A 350 17.47 -8.96 28.02
N ASP A 351 18.63 -8.94 27.42
CA ASP A 351 18.99 -7.96 26.40
C ASP A 351 19.17 -8.64 25.04
N PHE A 352 18.07 -9.09 24.44
CA PHE A 352 18.05 -9.47 23.03
C PHE A 352 18.05 -8.20 22.16
N THR A 353 19.17 -7.56 22.03
CA THR A 353 19.47 -6.65 20.93
C THR A 353 20.23 -7.38 19.83
N ALA A 354 19.75 -8.56 19.43
CA ALA A 354 20.24 -9.20 18.23
C ALA A 354 19.65 -8.46 17.01
N TYR A 355 20.51 -8.08 16.09
CA TYR A 355 20.11 -7.49 14.83
C TYR A 355 19.13 -8.45 14.11
N PRO A 356 18.03 -7.94 13.52
CA PRO A 356 16.97 -8.78 12.93
C PRO A 356 17.46 -9.76 11.87
N ASP A 357 18.60 -9.50 11.25
CA ASP A 357 19.14 -10.26 10.13
C ASP A 357 20.02 -11.46 10.53
N GLU A 358 20.37 -11.58 11.81
CA GLU A 358 21.28 -12.63 12.32
C GLU A 358 20.60 -13.72 13.17
N ARG A 359 19.28 -13.66 13.30
CA ARG A 359 18.54 -14.66 14.08
C ARG A 359 18.50 -16.01 13.38
N CYS A 360 18.78 -17.08 14.12
CA CYS A 360 18.59 -18.45 13.65
C CYS A 360 17.21 -18.62 13.02
N ASN A 361 17.18 -19.10 11.77
CA ASN A 361 15.93 -19.29 11.03
C ASN A 361 15.04 -20.39 11.61
N VAL A 362 15.60 -21.33 12.36
CA VAL A 362 14.89 -22.47 12.94
C VAL A 362 14.17 -22.07 14.23
N CYS A 363 14.89 -21.59 15.23
CA CYS A 363 14.30 -21.24 16.53
C CYS A 363 14.00 -19.76 16.70
N LYS A 364 14.26 -18.92 15.68
CA LYS A 364 14.11 -17.46 15.72
C LYS A 364 14.88 -16.77 16.86
N GLY A 365 16.03 -17.34 17.22
CA GLY A 365 16.89 -16.83 18.27
C GLY A 365 16.52 -17.27 19.69
N TYR A 366 15.66 -18.29 19.84
CA TYR A 366 15.29 -18.78 21.19
C TYR A 366 16.17 -19.92 21.71
N GLY A 367 16.97 -20.53 20.83
CA GLY A 367 17.90 -21.60 21.18
C GLY A 367 17.26 -22.94 21.48
N PHE A 368 15.93 -23.00 21.59
CA PHE A 368 15.20 -24.24 21.73
C PHE A 368 13.82 -24.14 21.13
N LEU A 369 13.21 -25.28 20.88
CA LEU A 369 11.92 -25.44 20.25
C LEU A 369 10.96 -26.12 21.21
N ARG A 370 9.70 -25.71 21.21
CA ARG A 370 8.61 -26.42 21.89
C ARG A 370 7.95 -27.33 20.87
N VAL A 371 7.95 -28.63 21.15
CA VAL A 371 7.41 -29.67 20.27
C VAL A 371 6.30 -30.42 20.97
N GLY A 372 5.32 -30.93 20.22
CA GLY A 372 4.33 -31.87 20.74
C GLY A 372 4.99 -33.23 20.94
N LEU A 373 4.63 -33.91 22.05
CA LEU A 373 5.04 -35.30 22.33
C LEU A 373 4.12 -36.29 21.65
#